data_99cb81187fe723e494c157c98ee6ced9
#
_entry.id   99cb81187fe723e494c157c98ee6ced9
#
_cell.length_a   1.000
_cell.length_b   1.000
_cell.length_c   1.000
_cell.angle_alpha   90.00
_cell.angle_beta   90.00
_cell.angle_gamma   90.00
#
_symmetry.space_group_name_H-M   'P 1'
#
loop_
_entity.id
_entity.type
_entity.pdbx_description
1 polymer ?
#
loop_
_entity_poly.entity_id
_entity_poly.type
_entity_poly.pdbx_seq_one_letter_code
_entity_poly.pdbx_strand_id
1 'polypeptide(L)' 'MRYIVDRCGHRESFKSLRTAKESMKWLGSGYYTLIDTKMNTETLYFSLGNNVVRVR' A
#
# COMPACT_ATOMS: atom_id res chain seq x y z
N MET A 1 11.52 -8.06 1.72
CA MET A 1 11.36 -6.68 1.25
C MET A 1 10.73 -5.83 2.33
N ARG A 2 10.96 -4.53 2.28
CA ARG A 2 10.57 -3.64 3.38
C ARG A 2 9.08 -3.34 3.45
N TYR A 3 8.46 -3.11 2.31
CA TYR A 3 7.05 -2.68 2.27
C TYR A 3 6.15 -3.79 1.77
N ILE A 4 5.03 -3.97 2.45
CA ILE A 4 4.01 -4.94 2.05
C ILE A 4 2.70 -4.19 1.86
N VAL A 5 2.05 -4.41 0.72
CA VAL A 5 0.72 -3.88 0.44
C VAL A 5 -0.28 -5.02 0.59
N ASP A 6 -1.22 -4.86 1.50
CA ASP A 6 -2.25 -5.85 1.79
C ASP A 6 -3.61 -5.32 1.34
N ARG A 7 -4.32 -6.13 0.57
CA ARG A 7 -5.69 -5.87 0.16
C ARG A 7 -6.50 -7.15 0.29
N CYS A 8 -7.43 -7.17 1.23
CA CYS A 8 -8.33 -8.31 1.44
C CYS A 8 -7.59 -9.65 1.54
N GLY A 9 -6.45 -9.65 2.25
CA GLY A 9 -5.62 -10.85 2.43
C GLY A 9 -4.63 -11.10 1.31
N HIS A 10 -4.73 -10.38 0.20
CA HIS A 10 -3.76 -10.47 -0.89
C HIS A 10 -2.58 -9.53 -0.60
N ARG A 11 -1.37 -10.07 -0.54
CA ARG A 11 -0.18 -9.32 -0.14
C ARG A 11 0.88 -9.33 -1.22
N GLU A 12 1.49 -8.16 -1.44
CA GLU A 12 2.64 -8.02 -2.32
C GLU A 12 3.74 -7.23 -1.63
N SER A 13 4.99 -7.58 -1.91
CA SER A 13 6.15 -6.95 -1.29
C SER A 13 6.82 -6.00 -2.25
N PHE A 14 7.32 -4.87 -1.74
CA PHE A 14 8.00 -3.84 -2.52
C PHE A 14 9.25 -3.34 -1.81
N LYS A 15 10.23 -2.89 -2.58
CA LYS A 15 11.49 -2.38 -2.04
C LYS A 15 11.39 -0.94 -1.58
N SER A 16 10.50 -0.15 -2.19
CA SER A 16 10.38 1.26 -1.86
C SER A 16 8.93 1.66 -1.66
N LEU A 17 8.74 2.74 -0.89
CA LEU A 17 7.41 3.30 -0.65
C LEU A 17 6.76 3.79 -1.94
N ARG A 18 7.56 4.36 -2.83
CA ARG A 18 7.07 4.85 -4.11
C ARG A 18 6.45 3.75 -4.95
N THR A 19 7.16 2.63 -5.11
CA THR A 19 6.63 1.49 -5.88
C THR A 19 5.41 0.88 -5.22
N ALA A 20 5.38 0.83 -3.88
CA ALA A 20 4.23 0.34 -3.15
C ALA A 20 3.00 1.20 -3.42
N LYS A 21 3.14 2.52 -3.37
CA LYS A 21 2.03 3.44 -3.65
C LYS A 21 1.58 3.37 -5.10
N GLU A 22 2.51 3.24 -6.03
CA GLU A 22 2.16 3.09 -7.45
C GLU A 22 1.37 1.83 -7.70
N SER A 23 1.70 0.73 -7.03
CA SER A 23 0.96 -0.52 -7.17
C SER A 23 -0.49 -0.37 -6.75
N MET A 24 -0.75 0.45 -5.72
CA MET A 24 -2.12 0.71 -5.28
C MET A 24 -2.95 1.38 -6.37
N LYS A 25 -2.34 2.23 -7.20
CA LYS A 25 -3.01 2.86 -8.33
C LYS A 25 -3.34 1.85 -9.42
N TRP A 26 -2.41 0.93 -9.69
CA TRP A 26 -2.56 -0.09 -10.72
C TRP A 26 -3.61 -1.14 -10.36
N LEU A 27 -3.68 -1.49 -9.09
CA LEU A 27 -4.59 -2.53 -8.62
C LEU A 27 -6.05 -2.08 -8.54
N GLY A 28 -6.29 -0.80 -8.68
CA GLY A 28 -7.64 -0.25 -8.70
C GLY A 28 -8.00 0.52 -7.43
N SER A 29 -9.21 1.06 -7.41
CA SER A 29 -9.68 1.85 -6.27
C SER A 29 -10.06 0.95 -5.10
N GLY A 30 -9.93 1.49 -3.89
CA GLY A 30 -10.27 0.79 -2.67
C GLY A 30 -9.27 1.05 -1.55
N TYR A 31 -9.44 0.34 -0.45
CA TYR A 31 -8.58 0.46 0.71
C TYR A 31 -7.41 -0.51 0.64
N TYR A 32 -6.25 -0.01 1.05
CA TYR A 32 -5.03 -0.80 1.11
C TYR A 32 -4.33 -0.55 2.43
N THR A 33 -3.74 -1.59 3.01
CA THR A 33 -2.89 -1.46 4.20
C THR A 33 -1.44 -1.55 3.76
N LEU A 34 -0.66 -0.53 4.09
CA LEU A 34 0.78 -0.53 3.85
C LEU A 34 1.50 -0.90 5.13
N ILE A 35 2.26 -1.97 5.08
CA ILE A 35 3.02 -2.44 6.22
C ILE A 35 4.49 -2.13 5.97
N ASP A 36 5.11 -1.36 6.89
CA ASP A 36 6.55 -1.12 6.87
C ASP A 36 7.19 -2.09 7.85
N THR A 37 7.83 -3.11 7.33
CA THR A 37 8.40 -4.18 8.15
C THR A 37 9.62 -3.71 8.95
N LYS A 38 10.33 -2.69 8.45
CA LYS A 38 11.48 -2.15 9.16
C LYS A 38 11.06 -1.34 10.37
N MET A 39 10.05 -0.50 10.22
CA MET A 39 9.53 0.34 11.30
C MET A 39 8.42 -0.33 12.09
N ASN A 40 7.97 -1.49 11.63
CA ASN A 40 6.89 -2.25 12.23
C ASN A 40 5.62 -1.40 12.39
N THR A 41 5.24 -0.70 11.32
CA THR A 41 4.08 0.18 11.29
C THR A 41 3.12 -0.22 10.19
N GLU A 42 1.84 0.10 10.39
CA GLU A 42 0.80 -0.11 9.40
C GLU A 42 0.10 1.21 9.11
N THR A 43 -0.13 1.50 7.84
CA THR A 43 -0.80 2.72 7.42
C THR A 43 -1.92 2.35 6.46
N LEU A 44 -3.10 2.93 6.68
CA LEU A 44 -4.25 2.71 5.81
C LEU A 44 -4.27 3.78 4.72
N TYR A 45 -4.36 3.32 3.47
CA TYR A 45 -4.48 4.18 2.29
C TYR A 45 -5.77 3.91 1.55
N PHE A 46 -6.27 4.92 0.88
CA PHE A 46 -7.39 4.79 -0.03
C PHE A 46 -6.93 5.19 -1.43
N SER A 47 -7.13 4.29 -2.40
CA SER A 47 -6.79 4.54 -3.79
C SER A 47 -8.02 4.99 -4.55
N LEU A 48 -7.86 6.10 -5.29
CA LEU A 48 -8.89 6.64 -6.17
C LEU A 48 -8.69 6.18 -7.62
N GLY A 49 -7.72 5.31 -7.87
CA GLY A 49 -7.39 4.85 -9.22
C GLY A 49 -6.32 5.69 -9.90
N ASN A 50 -6.30 6.99 -9.69
CA ASN A 50 -5.28 7.89 -10.22
C ASN A 50 -4.51 8.61 -9.13
N ASN A 51 -4.91 8.43 -7.89
CA ASN A 51 -4.24 9.03 -6.75
C ASN A 51 -4.45 8.15 -5.52
N VAL A 52 -3.53 8.27 -4.57
CA VAL A 52 -3.58 7.49 -3.33
C VAL A 52 -3.49 8.47 -2.17
N VAL A 53 -4.45 8.41 -1.25
CA VAL A 53 -4.48 9.28 -0.07
C VAL A 53 -4.35 8.46 1.19
N ARG A 54 -3.63 9.01 2.17
CA ARG A 54 -3.48 8.40 3.47
C ARG A 54 -4.74 8.64 4.30
N VAL A 55 -5.30 7.56 4.83
CA VAL A 55 -6.51 7.63 5.66
C VAL A 55 -6.13 7.75 7.14
N ARG A 56 -5.08 7.02 7.54
CA ARG A 56 -4.62 6.98 8.93
C ARG A 56 -3.16 7.14 9.08
#